data_3f0a34cb2c095e584e081bffc7b3a589
#
_entry.id   3f0a34cb2c095e584e081bffc7b3a589
#
_cell.length_a   1.000
_cell.length_b   1.000
_cell.length_c   1.000
_cell.angle_alpha   90.00
_cell.angle_beta   90.00
_cell.angle_gamma   90.00
#
_symmetry.space_group_name_H-M   'P 1'
#
loop_
_entity.id
_entity.type
_entity.pdbx_description
1 polymer ?
#
loop_
_entity_poly.entity_id
_entity_poly.type
_entity_poly.pdbx_seq_one_letter_code
_entity_poly.pdbx_strand_id
1 'polypeptide(L)'
;MGYFDTLIDKFAENPELEKAFGQHIHWGYWEDTSESKGTLLDLGVAANNLSQKVIQLGGINNGASILDAGCGFGGTISMLNNDFSQLNLVGVNIDEAQVIRAREIIKPKNNNCIELICANACDLPEFQQLFDYVIALECIFSFPCRETFFQEARKNMKIGGKLIVVDFVINDKIYHFWQKFERQVLNRLITDTYGSKATNKIKFICLEDYENIGANTGFQLEKVVDITKNVQPTYPVINKLIINSFNDWITAKGLEYFSLFDLIKYEILVFNRC
;
A
#
# COMPACT_ATOMS: atom_id res chain seq x y z
N MET A 1 9.03 -18.96 2.92
CA MET A 1 7.63 -18.55 2.95
C MET A 1 7.63 -17.06 3.22
N GLY A 2 7.04 -16.24 2.35
CA GLY A 2 6.95 -14.81 2.59
C GLY A 2 5.85 -14.50 3.61
N TYR A 3 5.86 -13.26 4.12
CA TYR A 3 4.84 -12.76 5.07
C TYR A 3 3.40 -13.03 4.59
N PHE A 4 3.11 -12.77 3.32
CA PHE A 4 1.79 -12.95 2.74
C PHE A 4 1.38 -14.42 2.59
N ASP A 5 2.32 -15.32 2.25
CA ASP A 5 2.03 -16.76 2.22
C ASP A 5 1.66 -17.26 3.63
N THR A 6 2.44 -16.83 4.64
CA THR A 6 2.20 -17.16 6.04
C THR A 6 0.87 -16.59 6.54
N LEU A 7 0.48 -15.40 6.06
CA LEU A 7 -0.78 -14.75 6.43
C LEU A 7 -1.98 -15.52 5.88
N ILE A 8 -1.93 -15.95 4.62
CA ILE A 8 -2.99 -16.75 3.98
C ILE A 8 -3.16 -18.08 4.72
N ASP A 9 -2.06 -18.77 5.02
CA ASP A 9 -2.10 -20.02 5.79
C ASP A 9 -2.72 -19.81 7.18
N LYS A 10 -2.35 -18.71 7.85
CA LYS A 10 -2.91 -18.33 9.16
C LYS A 10 -4.39 -17.92 9.10
N PHE A 11 -4.88 -17.40 7.99
CA PHE A 11 -6.31 -17.13 7.82
C PHE A 11 -7.15 -18.41 7.87
N ALA A 12 -6.67 -19.50 7.25
CA ALA A 12 -7.35 -20.79 7.29
C ALA A 12 -7.41 -21.38 8.72
N GLU A 13 -6.42 -21.06 9.56
CA GLU A 13 -6.32 -21.54 10.93
C GLU A 13 -7.01 -20.60 11.95
N ASN A 14 -7.20 -19.33 11.62
CA ASN A 14 -7.74 -18.34 12.55
C ASN A 14 -8.78 -17.42 11.89
N PRO A 15 -10.09 -17.73 12.03
CA PRO A 15 -11.18 -16.94 11.47
C PRO A 15 -11.24 -15.48 11.97
N GLU A 16 -10.72 -15.17 13.16
CA GLU A 16 -10.65 -13.80 13.66
C GLU A 16 -9.58 -13.00 12.90
N LEU A 17 -8.47 -13.63 12.57
CA LEU A 17 -7.43 -13.04 11.75
C LEU A 17 -7.95 -12.77 10.33
N GLU A 18 -8.65 -13.74 9.74
CA GLU A 18 -9.29 -13.57 8.45
C GLU A 18 -10.31 -12.42 8.47
N LYS A 19 -11.12 -12.32 9.51
CA LYS A 19 -12.10 -11.23 9.67
C LYS A 19 -11.43 -9.86 9.84
N ALA A 20 -10.29 -9.78 10.53
CA ALA A 20 -9.55 -8.55 10.75
C ALA A 20 -8.84 -8.05 9.48
N PHE A 21 -8.15 -8.96 8.80
CA PHE A 21 -7.38 -8.64 7.59
C PHE A 21 -8.12 -8.98 6.29
N GLY A 22 -9.32 -9.50 6.35
CA GLY A 22 -10.03 -10.21 5.27
C GLY A 22 -10.00 -9.58 3.89
N GLN A 23 -9.78 -8.28 3.80
CA GLN A 23 -9.66 -7.54 2.55
C GLN A 23 -8.46 -6.59 2.50
N HIS A 24 -7.94 -6.15 3.66
CA HIS A 24 -6.82 -5.21 3.75
C HIS A 24 -5.60 -5.87 4.40
N ILE A 25 -4.45 -5.78 3.75
CA ILE A 25 -3.17 -6.29 4.26
C ILE A 25 -2.15 -5.16 4.49
N HIS A 26 -2.64 -3.93 4.55
CA HIS A 26 -1.87 -2.75 4.87
C HIS A 26 -2.11 -2.29 6.32
N TRP A 27 -1.34 -1.31 6.75
CA TRP A 27 -1.38 -0.74 8.08
C TRP A 27 -2.70 -0.02 8.38
N GLY A 28 -2.98 0.16 9.66
CA GLY A 28 -4.18 0.86 10.12
C GLY A 28 -3.94 2.36 10.33
N TYR A 29 -5.01 3.15 10.22
CA TYR A 29 -5.04 4.57 10.52
C TYR A 29 -6.03 4.86 11.64
N TRP A 30 -5.56 5.50 12.70
CA TRP A 30 -6.37 6.02 13.79
C TRP A 30 -6.32 7.55 13.77
N GLU A 31 -7.45 8.21 13.65
CA GLU A 31 -7.53 9.68 13.75
C GLU A 31 -7.07 10.13 15.14
N ASP A 32 -7.57 9.46 16.19
CA ASP A 32 -7.06 9.56 17.57
C ASP A 32 -6.43 8.22 17.98
N THR A 33 -5.12 8.19 18.13
CA THR A 33 -4.38 6.98 18.50
C THR A 33 -4.68 6.46 19.90
N SER A 34 -5.26 7.29 20.78
CA SER A 34 -5.69 6.88 22.11
C SER A 34 -6.90 5.94 22.10
N GLU A 35 -7.66 5.91 21.00
CA GLU A 35 -8.80 5.01 20.81
C GLU A 35 -8.40 3.59 20.41
N SER A 36 -7.13 3.36 20.10
CA SER A 36 -6.65 2.03 19.73
C SER A 36 -6.81 1.04 20.86
N LYS A 37 -7.46 -0.08 20.55
CA LYS A 37 -7.68 -1.21 21.49
C LYS A 37 -6.56 -2.24 21.43
N GLY A 38 -5.63 -2.11 20.47
CA GLY A 38 -4.51 -3.03 20.30
C GLY A 38 -4.91 -4.47 19.96
N THR A 39 -6.08 -4.65 19.32
CA THR A 39 -6.62 -5.94 18.88
C THR A 39 -6.60 -6.05 17.35
N LEU A 40 -6.67 -7.28 16.84
CA LEU A 40 -6.77 -7.54 15.40
C LEU A 40 -8.05 -6.94 14.79
N LEU A 41 -9.19 -7.02 15.47
CA LEU A 41 -10.44 -6.44 14.98
C LEU A 41 -10.35 -4.91 14.88
N ASP A 42 -9.72 -4.27 15.84
CA ASP A 42 -9.46 -2.84 15.83
C ASP A 42 -8.52 -2.44 14.68
N LEU A 43 -7.47 -3.24 14.44
CA LEU A 43 -6.59 -3.06 13.29
C LEU A 43 -7.35 -3.15 11.96
N GLY A 44 -8.29 -4.09 11.82
CA GLY A 44 -9.12 -4.21 10.63
C GLY A 44 -9.98 -2.96 10.37
N VAL A 45 -10.56 -2.38 11.43
CA VAL A 45 -11.28 -1.10 11.34
C VAL A 45 -10.32 0.03 10.92
N ALA A 46 -9.15 0.07 11.53
CA ALA A 46 -8.15 1.09 11.21
C ALA A 46 -7.59 0.95 9.78
N ALA A 47 -7.47 -0.26 9.25
CA ALA A 47 -7.11 -0.48 7.85
C ALA A 47 -8.18 0.07 6.89
N ASN A 48 -9.48 -0.13 7.18
CA ASN A 48 -10.56 0.53 6.44
C ASN A 48 -10.42 2.06 6.51
N ASN A 49 -10.12 2.63 7.68
CA ASN A 49 -9.93 4.07 7.84
C ASN A 49 -8.77 4.62 6.99
N LEU A 50 -7.67 3.87 6.83
CA LEU A 50 -6.57 4.27 5.95
C LEU A 50 -7.04 4.35 4.48
N SER A 51 -7.72 3.32 3.97
CA SER A 51 -8.28 3.35 2.61
C SER A 51 -9.27 4.50 2.44
N GLN A 52 -10.13 4.75 3.43
CA GLN A 52 -11.04 5.89 3.40
C GLN A 52 -10.31 7.24 3.37
N LYS A 53 -9.22 7.39 4.14
CA LYS A 53 -8.37 8.59 4.12
C LYS A 53 -7.74 8.82 2.75
N VAL A 54 -7.26 7.76 2.10
CA VAL A 54 -6.71 7.80 0.73
C VAL A 54 -7.77 8.25 -0.27
N ILE A 55 -8.97 7.67 -0.22
CA ILE A 55 -10.11 8.01 -1.07
C ILE A 55 -10.50 9.50 -0.91
N GLN A 56 -10.58 9.98 0.33
CA GLN A 56 -10.90 11.38 0.64
C GLN A 56 -9.83 12.34 0.10
N LEU A 57 -8.55 12.04 0.32
CA LEU A 57 -7.43 12.88 -0.13
C LEU A 57 -7.33 12.92 -1.66
N GLY A 58 -7.65 11.82 -2.34
CA GLY A 58 -7.78 11.76 -3.78
C GLY A 58 -8.92 12.61 -4.32
N GLY A 59 -9.98 12.82 -3.55
CA GLY A 59 -11.20 13.48 -4.00
C GLY A 59 -11.98 12.65 -5.01
N ILE A 60 -12.02 11.33 -4.79
CA ILE A 60 -12.68 10.38 -5.68
C ILE A 60 -14.20 10.65 -5.72
N ASN A 61 -14.78 10.59 -6.91
CA ASN A 61 -16.19 10.86 -7.17
C ASN A 61 -16.85 9.73 -7.95
N ASN A 62 -18.20 9.69 -7.92
CA ASN A 62 -18.99 8.79 -8.74
C ASN A 62 -18.65 8.94 -10.23
N GLY A 63 -18.72 7.87 -10.99
CA GLY A 63 -18.45 7.84 -12.43
C GLY A 63 -16.97 7.81 -12.80
N ALA A 64 -16.05 7.80 -11.82
CA ALA A 64 -14.62 7.79 -12.05
C ALA A 64 -14.10 6.44 -12.54
N SER A 65 -12.98 6.46 -13.26
CA SER A 65 -12.18 5.30 -13.63
C SER A 65 -10.95 5.22 -12.73
N ILE A 66 -10.75 4.11 -12.03
CA ILE A 66 -9.74 3.98 -10.97
C ILE A 66 -8.93 2.69 -11.19
N LEU A 67 -7.60 2.82 -11.11
CA LEU A 67 -6.66 1.71 -11.07
C LEU A 67 -6.08 1.59 -9.65
N ASP A 68 -6.25 0.43 -9.02
CA ASP A 68 -5.60 0.07 -7.76
C ASP A 68 -4.39 -0.84 -8.08
N ALA A 69 -3.20 -0.26 -8.04
CA ALA A 69 -1.94 -0.93 -8.37
C ALA A 69 -1.36 -1.60 -7.12
N GLY A 70 -1.32 -2.92 -7.12
CA GLY A 70 -0.98 -3.71 -5.94
C GLY A 70 -2.19 -3.90 -5.02
N CYS A 71 -3.35 -4.17 -5.59
CA CYS A 71 -4.64 -4.20 -4.89
C CYS A 71 -4.79 -5.27 -3.79
N GLY A 72 -3.83 -6.18 -3.64
CA GLY A 72 -3.88 -7.24 -2.64
C GLY A 72 -5.15 -8.09 -2.77
N PHE A 73 -5.88 -8.26 -1.67
CA PHE A 73 -7.18 -8.93 -1.64
C PHE A 73 -8.36 -8.03 -2.08
N GLY A 74 -8.06 -6.82 -2.58
CA GLY A 74 -9.04 -5.90 -3.14
C GLY A 74 -9.84 -5.09 -2.12
N GLY A 75 -9.28 -4.83 -0.94
CA GLY A 75 -9.97 -4.07 0.11
C GLY A 75 -10.38 -2.67 -0.33
N THR A 76 -9.48 -1.92 -0.95
CA THR A 76 -9.78 -0.57 -1.48
C THR A 76 -10.83 -0.63 -2.60
N ILE A 77 -10.70 -1.60 -3.52
CA ILE A 77 -11.72 -1.85 -4.57
C ILE A 77 -13.09 -2.16 -3.95
N SER A 78 -13.13 -3.01 -2.93
CA SER A 78 -14.37 -3.37 -2.24
C SER A 78 -15.04 -2.16 -1.58
N MET A 79 -14.25 -1.30 -0.94
CA MET A 79 -14.74 -0.07 -0.32
C MET A 79 -15.30 0.90 -1.37
N LEU A 80 -14.56 1.17 -2.44
CA LEU A 80 -15.01 2.00 -3.56
C LEU A 80 -16.30 1.46 -4.17
N ASN A 81 -16.39 0.14 -4.36
CA ASN A 81 -17.57 -0.52 -4.92
C ASN A 81 -18.83 -0.40 -4.03
N ASN A 82 -18.65 -0.33 -2.70
CA ASN A 82 -19.76 -0.19 -1.77
C ASN A 82 -20.22 1.27 -1.62
N ASP A 83 -19.29 2.22 -1.63
CA ASP A 83 -19.53 3.60 -1.22
C ASP A 83 -19.83 4.53 -2.40
N PHE A 84 -19.45 4.11 -3.63
CA PHE A 84 -19.62 4.92 -4.85
C PHE A 84 -20.39 4.17 -5.91
N SER A 85 -20.84 4.91 -6.93
CA SER A 85 -21.62 4.39 -8.05
C SER A 85 -21.02 4.75 -9.41
N GLN A 86 -21.32 3.91 -10.42
CA GLN A 86 -20.93 4.11 -11.82
C GLN A 86 -19.40 4.18 -12.01
N LEU A 87 -18.64 3.57 -11.10
CA LEU A 87 -17.17 3.49 -11.19
C LEU A 87 -16.76 2.43 -12.21
N ASN A 88 -15.62 2.68 -12.87
CA ASN A 88 -14.84 1.65 -13.52
C ASN A 88 -13.61 1.35 -12.64
N LEU A 89 -13.59 0.20 -12.01
CA LEU A 89 -12.57 -0.23 -11.05
C LEU A 89 -11.70 -1.32 -11.67
N VAL A 90 -10.41 -1.07 -11.74
CA VAL A 90 -9.42 -2.08 -12.13
C VAL A 90 -8.46 -2.28 -10.97
N GLY A 91 -8.31 -3.52 -10.51
CA GLY A 91 -7.28 -3.90 -9.54
C GLY A 91 -6.22 -4.76 -10.20
N VAL A 92 -4.95 -4.43 -10.02
CA VAL A 92 -3.84 -5.28 -10.47
C VAL A 92 -3.00 -5.74 -9.30
N ASN A 93 -2.59 -7.01 -9.32
CA ASN A 93 -1.64 -7.57 -8.37
C ASN A 93 -0.79 -8.63 -9.08
N ILE A 94 0.49 -8.73 -8.68
CA ILE A 94 1.42 -9.73 -9.24
C ILE A 94 1.18 -11.13 -8.68
N ASP A 95 0.53 -11.26 -7.54
CA ASP A 95 0.21 -12.52 -6.88
C ASP A 95 -1.15 -13.03 -7.33
N GLU A 96 -1.15 -14.13 -8.10
CA GLU A 96 -2.37 -14.73 -8.66
C GLU A 96 -3.32 -15.26 -7.57
N ALA A 97 -2.81 -15.79 -6.46
CA ALA A 97 -3.65 -16.31 -5.38
C ALA A 97 -4.46 -15.18 -4.71
N GLN A 98 -3.86 -14.02 -4.54
CA GLN A 98 -4.54 -12.83 -4.03
C GLN A 98 -5.63 -12.35 -5.00
N VAL A 99 -5.34 -12.32 -6.30
CA VAL A 99 -6.31 -11.92 -7.34
C VAL A 99 -7.48 -12.89 -7.41
N ILE A 100 -7.23 -14.19 -7.35
CA ILE A 100 -8.30 -15.21 -7.33
C ILE A 100 -9.21 -14.98 -6.13
N ARG A 101 -8.63 -14.83 -4.92
CA ARG A 101 -9.40 -14.55 -3.71
C ARG A 101 -10.22 -13.26 -3.83
N ALA A 102 -9.63 -12.18 -4.35
CA ALA A 102 -10.36 -10.93 -4.56
C ALA A 102 -11.56 -11.10 -5.50
N ARG A 103 -11.40 -11.87 -6.60
CA ARG A 103 -12.49 -12.18 -7.56
C ARG A 103 -13.62 -12.99 -6.94
N GLU A 104 -13.31 -13.85 -5.97
CA GLU A 104 -14.32 -14.65 -5.26
C GLU A 104 -15.19 -13.77 -4.35
N ILE A 105 -14.56 -12.82 -3.64
CA ILE A 105 -15.18 -12.01 -2.60
C ILE A 105 -15.91 -10.79 -3.19
N ILE A 106 -15.31 -10.11 -4.17
CA ILE A 106 -15.80 -8.83 -4.67
C ILE A 106 -16.73 -9.05 -5.86
N LYS A 107 -17.96 -8.57 -5.73
CA LYS A 107 -18.96 -8.58 -6.82
C LYS A 107 -19.43 -7.16 -7.09
N PRO A 108 -19.60 -6.77 -8.37
CA PRO A 108 -20.04 -5.44 -8.74
C PRO A 108 -21.35 -5.05 -8.06
N LYS A 109 -21.41 -3.80 -7.56
CA LYS A 109 -22.58 -3.14 -6.96
C LYS A 109 -22.73 -1.74 -7.54
N ASN A 110 -23.86 -1.07 -7.28
CA ASN A 110 -24.06 0.34 -7.58
C ASN A 110 -23.77 0.74 -9.03
N ASN A 111 -24.01 -0.17 -10.00
CA ASN A 111 -23.66 -0.02 -11.42
C ASN A 111 -22.16 0.19 -11.66
N ASN A 112 -21.32 -0.30 -10.78
CA ASN A 112 -19.86 -0.31 -10.97
C ASN A 112 -19.45 -1.48 -11.87
N CYS A 113 -18.38 -1.26 -12.65
CA CYS A 113 -17.66 -2.31 -13.36
C CYS A 113 -16.38 -2.62 -12.60
N ILE A 114 -16.05 -3.90 -12.44
CA ILE A 114 -14.84 -4.34 -11.69
C ILE A 114 -14.08 -5.34 -12.53
N GLU A 115 -12.80 -5.08 -12.73
CA GLU A 115 -11.85 -6.00 -13.33
C GLU A 115 -10.66 -6.20 -12.39
N LEU A 116 -10.30 -7.45 -12.10
CA LEU A 116 -9.15 -7.80 -11.25
C LEU A 116 -8.19 -8.65 -12.08
N ILE A 117 -6.93 -8.19 -12.21
CA ILE A 117 -5.98 -8.72 -13.18
C ILE A 117 -4.69 -9.14 -12.44
N CYS A 118 -4.20 -10.35 -12.76
CA CYS A 118 -2.85 -10.74 -12.35
C CYS A 118 -1.86 -10.10 -13.32
N ALA A 119 -1.19 -9.02 -12.87
CA ALA A 119 -0.25 -8.27 -13.70
C ALA A 119 0.79 -7.55 -12.83
N ASN A 120 1.93 -7.20 -13.47
CA ASN A 120 2.96 -6.38 -12.87
C ASN A 120 2.61 -4.90 -13.03
N ALA A 121 2.56 -4.14 -11.93
CA ALA A 121 2.29 -2.70 -11.97
C ALA A 121 3.35 -1.88 -12.73
N CYS A 122 4.56 -2.44 -12.90
CA CYS A 122 5.62 -1.85 -13.72
C CYS A 122 5.59 -2.29 -15.21
N ASP A 123 4.59 -3.08 -15.59
CA ASP A 123 4.37 -3.56 -16.97
C ASP A 123 2.88 -3.85 -17.11
N LEU A 124 2.08 -2.78 -17.18
CA LEU A 124 0.62 -2.84 -17.18
C LEU A 124 0.10 -3.29 -18.56
N PRO A 125 -0.97 -4.09 -18.59
CA PRO A 125 -1.63 -4.41 -19.85
C PRO A 125 -2.25 -3.16 -20.49
N GLU A 126 -2.58 -3.24 -21.77
CA GLU A 126 -3.35 -2.18 -22.41
C GLU A 126 -4.78 -2.15 -21.88
N PHE A 127 -5.25 -0.95 -21.49
CA PHE A 127 -6.62 -0.71 -21.06
C PHE A 127 -7.41 0.03 -22.14
N GLN A 128 -8.70 -0.25 -22.21
CA GLN A 128 -9.59 0.41 -23.18
C GLN A 128 -9.83 1.89 -22.89
N GLN A 129 -9.59 2.31 -21.65
CA GLN A 129 -9.80 3.69 -21.22
C GLN A 129 -8.73 4.15 -20.22
N LEU A 130 -8.52 5.45 -20.16
CA LEU A 130 -7.62 6.07 -19.22
C LEU A 130 -8.29 6.25 -17.85
N PHE A 131 -7.48 6.21 -16.80
CA PHE A 131 -7.93 6.36 -15.41
C PHE A 131 -7.90 7.82 -14.95
N ASP A 132 -8.90 8.19 -14.16
CA ASP A 132 -8.93 9.45 -13.42
C ASP A 132 -8.01 9.38 -12.20
N TYR A 133 -7.92 8.20 -11.59
CA TYR A 133 -7.11 7.96 -10.38
C TYR A 133 -6.31 6.67 -10.53
N VAL A 134 -5.07 6.71 -10.06
CA VAL A 134 -4.25 5.52 -9.80
C VAL A 134 -3.89 5.53 -8.32
N ILE A 135 -4.11 4.43 -7.62
CA ILE A 135 -3.78 4.24 -6.21
C ILE A 135 -2.67 3.21 -6.11
N ALA A 136 -1.65 3.48 -5.30
CA ALA A 136 -0.61 2.54 -4.90
C ALA A 136 -0.48 2.60 -3.37
N LEU A 137 -1.26 1.75 -2.68
CA LEU A 137 -1.35 1.74 -1.24
C LEU A 137 -0.44 0.66 -0.66
N GLU A 138 0.65 1.06 -0.01
CA GLU A 138 1.59 0.19 0.71
C GLU A 138 2.14 -0.99 -0.13
N CYS A 139 2.47 -0.70 -1.38
CA CYS A 139 2.97 -1.72 -2.32
C CYS A 139 4.22 -1.28 -3.09
N ILE A 140 4.39 0.02 -3.31
CA ILE A 140 5.40 0.56 -4.21
C ILE A 140 6.85 0.31 -3.73
N PHE A 141 7.07 0.14 -2.43
CA PHE A 141 8.38 -0.22 -1.88
C PHE A 141 8.88 -1.61 -2.35
N SER A 142 7.96 -2.47 -2.79
CA SER A 142 8.26 -3.80 -3.33
C SER A 142 8.40 -3.83 -4.86
N PHE A 143 8.12 -2.74 -5.55
CA PHE A 143 8.20 -2.67 -7.00
C PHE A 143 9.66 -2.67 -7.47
N PRO A 144 9.98 -3.32 -8.60
CA PRO A 144 11.33 -3.37 -9.15
C PRO A 144 11.92 -1.98 -9.38
N CYS A 145 11.10 -1.05 -9.89
CA CYS A 145 11.50 0.31 -10.21
C CYS A 145 10.28 1.25 -10.08
N ARG A 146 10.36 2.19 -9.13
CA ARG A 146 9.31 3.20 -8.93
C ARG A 146 9.11 4.09 -10.14
N GLU A 147 10.20 4.50 -10.79
CA GLU A 147 10.14 5.34 -11.97
C GLU A 147 9.39 4.67 -13.12
N THR A 148 9.64 3.36 -13.36
CA THR A 148 8.89 2.58 -14.34
C THR A 148 7.41 2.51 -14.00
N PHE A 149 7.06 2.33 -12.73
CA PHE A 149 5.67 2.38 -12.29
C PHE A 149 5.02 3.74 -12.55
N PHE A 150 5.70 4.84 -12.25
CA PHE A 150 5.19 6.18 -12.54
C PHE A 150 4.99 6.40 -14.04
N GLN A 151 5.89 5.91 -14.89
CA GLN A 151 5.74 5.95 -16.35
C GLN A 151 4.51 5.15 -16.81
N GLU A 152 4.30 3.95 -16.28
CA GLU A 152 3.12 3.13 -16.60
C GLU A 152 1.83 3.79 -16.08
N ALA A 153 1.84 4.34 -14.87
CA ALA A 153 0.72 5.10 -14.34
C ALA A 153 0.38 6.29 -15.27
N ARG A 154 1.40 7.08 -15.65
CA ARG A 154 1.22 8.21 -16.57
C ARG A 154 0.62 7.80 -17.91
N LYS A 155 1.10 6.71 -18.50
CA LYS A 155 0.62 6.20 -19.80
C LYS A 155 -0.88 5.88 -19.72
N ASN A 156 -1.35 5.36 -18.60
CA ASN A 156 -2.72 4.88 -18.41
C ASN A 156 -3.66 5.88 -17.71
N MET A 157 -3.21 7.09 -17.38
CA MET A 157 -4.04 8.11 -16.71
C MET A 157 -4.51 9.19 -17.69
N LYS A 158 -5.58 9.90 -17.34
CA LYS A 158 -6.01 11.15 -18.00
C LYS A 158 -5.09 12.30 -17.57
N ILE A 159 -4.91 13.32 -18.43
CA ILE A 159 -4.28 14.59 -18.02
C ILE A 159 -5.12 15.19 -16.89
N GLY A 160 -4.48 15.70 -15.84
CA GLY A 160 -5.14 16.17 -14.62
C GLY A 160 -5.63 15.07 -13.69
N GLY A 161 -5.43 13.80 -14.04
CA GLY A 161 -5.68 12.66 -13.15
C GLY A 161 -4.70 12.62 -11.98
N LYS A 162 -5.07 11.93 -10.91
CA LYS A 162 -4.27 11.87 -9.67
C LYS A 162 -3.68 10.48 -9.43
N LEU A 163 -2.38 10.45 -9.18
CA LEU A 163 -1.67 9.29 -8.63
C LEU A 163 -1.55 9.46 -7.11
N ILE A 164 -2.06 8.51 -6.34
CA ILE A 164 -2.04 8.55 -4.88
C ILE A 164 -1.17 7.40 -4.41
N VAL A 165 -0.07 7.74 -3.75
CA VAL A 165 0.90 6.77 -3.22
C VAL A 165 0.87 6.83 -1.70
N VAL A 166 0.81 5.66 -1.06
CA VAL A 166 1.02 5.52 0.39
C VAL A 166 2.22 4.64 0.61
N ASP A 167 3.26 5.20 1.25
CA ASP A 167 4.52 4.49 1.41
C ASP A 167 5.26 4.89 2.69
N PHE A 168 6.24 4.07 3.05
CA PHE A 168 7.25 4.40 4.03
C PHE A 168 8.32 5.29 3.38
N VAL A 169 8.51 6.47 3.95
CA VAL A 169 9.41 7.49 3.44
C VAL A 169 10.52 7.75 4.46
N ILE A 170 11.76 7.66 4.03
CA ILE A 170 12.90 7.95 4.90
C ILE A 170 13.02 9.44 5.09
N ASN A 171 13.27 9.86 6.34
CA ASN A 171 13.54 11.26 6.64
C ASN A 171 14.80 11.73 5.88
N ASP A 172 14.68 12.83 5.14
CA ASP A 172 15.74 13.36 4.27
C ASP A 172 17.06 13.59 5.03
N LYS A 173 16.97 14.01 6.30
CA LYS A 173 18.14 14.29 7.16
C LYS A 173 19.06 13.09 7.36
N ILE A 174 18.51 11.87 7.32
CA ILE A 174 19.27 10.64 7.54
C ILE A 174 19.42 9.81 6.28
N TYR A 175 18.85 10.22 5.16
CA TYR A 175 18.73 9.39 3.96
C TYR A 175 20.08 8.89 3.44
N HIS A 176 21.10 9.73 3.43
CA HIS A 176 22.44 9.33 2.98
C HIS A 176 23.07 8.25 3.88
N PHE A 177 22.85 8.33 5.19
CA PHE A 177 23.26 7.30 6.15
C PHE A 177 22.41 6.03 5.98
N TRP A 178 21.09 6.20 5.79
CA TRP A 178 20.15 5.12 5.56
C TRP A 178 20.53 4.26 4.37
N GLN A 179 20.86 4.84 3.22
CA GLN A 179 21.27 4.10 2.02
C GLN A 179 22.46 3.15 2.26
N LYS A 180 23.41 3.56 3.09
CA LYS A 180 24.56 2.70 3.47
C LYS A 180 24.13 1.58 4.40
N PHE A 181 23.31 1.89 5.38
CA PHE A 181 22.79 0.95 6.37
C PHE A 181 21.86 -0.09 5.74
N GLU A 182 20.94 0.35 4.88
CA GLU A 182 20.03 -0.51 4.14
C GLU A 182 20.76 -1.55 3.30
N ARG A 183 21.81 -1.15 2.56
CA ARG A 183 22.60 -2.08 1.74
C ARG A 183 23.33 -3.13 2.57
N GLN A 184 23.83 -2.78 3.73
CA GLN A 184 24.72 -3.62 4.53
C GLN A 184 23.98 -4.55 5.49
N VAL A 185 22.86 -4.11 6.06
CA VAL A 185 22.19 -4.77 7.19
C VAL A 185 20.71 -5.08 6.92
N LEU A 186 19.93 -4.08 6.50
CA LEU A 186 18.47 -4.19 6.51
C LEU A 186 17.88 -4.98 5.36
N ASN A 187 18.48 -4.91 4.16
CA ASN A 187 17.90 -5.56 2.97
C ASN A 187 17.67 -7.07 3.16
N ARG A 188 18.52 -7.73 3.92
CA ARG A 188 18.37 -9.15 4.23
C ARG A 188 17.30 -9.38 5.29
N LEU A 189 17.35 -8.62 6.38
CA LEU A 189 16.44 -8.79 7.52
C LEU A 189 15.00 -8.42 7.14
N ILE A 190 14.78 -7.28 6.49
CA ILE A 190 13.43 -6.83 6.09
C ILE A 190 12.84 -7.77 5.04
N THR A 191 13.64 -8.18 4.05
CA THR A 191 13.15 -9.09 3.00
C THR A 191 12.83 -10.47 3.56
N ASP A 192 13.61 -10.96 4.53
CA ASP A 192 13.36 -12.26 5.16
C ASP A 192 12.10 -12.22 6.05
N THR A 193 11.80 -11.09 6.71
CA THR A 193 10.66 -10.94 7.64
C THR A 193 9.37 -10.53 6.93
N TYR A 194 9.42 -9.55 6.02
CA TYR A 194 8.25 -8.96 5.35
C TYR A 194 8.19 -9.26 3.84
N GLY A 195 9.22 -9.87 3.28
CA GLY A 195 9.31 -10.12 1.84
C GLY A 195 8.28 -11.12 1.35
N SER A 196 7.74 -10.85 0.16
CA SER A 196 7.00 -11.83 -0.61
C SER A 196 7.98 -12.73 -1.39
N LYS A 197 7.47 -13.79 -2.04
CA LYS A 197 8.22 -14.60 -3.02
C LYS A 197 8.77 -13.78 -4.20
N ALA A 198 8.35 -12.52 -4.34
CA ALA A 198 8.90 -11.61 -5.32
C ALA A 198 10.41 -11.41 -5.06
N THR A 199 11.20 -11.57 -6.10
CA THR A 199 12.66 -11.49 -6.09
C THR A 199 13.21 -10.09 -5.79
N ASN A 200 12.33 -9.13 -5.54
CA ASN A 200 12.67 -7.74 -5.36
C ASN A 200 12.90 -7.41 -3.88
N LYS A 201 14.02 -6.78 -3.61
CA LYS A 201 14.34 -6.28 -2.28
C LYS A 201 13.45 -5.08 -1.97
N ILE A 202 12.86 -5.07 -0.76
CA ILE A 202 12.18 -3.88 -0.23
C ILE A 202 13.18 -2.72 -0.20
N LYS A 203 12.80 -1.59 -0.78
CA LYS A 203 13.62 -0.39 -0.83
C LYS A 203 12.80 0.81 -0.40
N PHE A 204 13.30 1.55 0.60
CA PHE A 204 12.73 2.80 1.02
C PHE A 204 13.49 3.99 0.42
N ILE A 205 12.79 5.05 0.06
CA ILE A 205 13.36 6.29 -0.48
C ILE A 205 12.89 7.49 0.33
N CYS A 206 13.50 8.64 0.13
CA CYS A 206 13.11 9.89 0.78
C CYS A 206 12.08 10.66 -0.07
N LEU A 207 11.53 11.74 0.50
CA LEU A 207 10.55 12.57 -0.19
C LEU A 207 11.13 13.25 -1.43
N GLU A 208 12.36 13.76 -1.35
CA GLU A 208 13.06 14.37 -2.50
C GLU A 208 13.18 13.40 -3.69
N ASP A 209 13.45 12.10 -3.44
CA ASP A 209 13.46 11.09 -4.52
C ASP A 209 12.07 10.93 -5.16
N TYR A 210 10.97 10.97 -4.38
CA TYR A 210 9.60 10.92 -4.91
C TYR A 210 9.27 12.16 -5.75
N GLU A 211 9.66 13.36 -5.31
CA GLU A 211 9.50 14.59 -6.06
C GLU A 211 10.24 14.53 -7.40
N ASN A 212 11.49 14.06 -7.38
CA ASN A 212 12.33 13.90 -8.57
C ASN A 212 11.74 12.87 -9.55
N ILE A 213 11.28 11.72 -9.07
CA ILE A 213 10.61 10.70 -9.88
C ILE A 213 9.35 11.30 -10.52
N GLY A 214 8.52 12.00 -9.73
CA GLY A 214 7.33 12.67 -10.23
C GLY A 214 7.65 13.64 -11.34
N ALA A 215 8.56 14.57 -11.09
CA ALA A 215 8.96 15.59 -12.08
C ALA A 215 9.51 14.97 -13.38
N ASN A 216 10.37 13.95 -13.28
CA ASN A 216 10.97 13.28 -14.42
C ASN A 216 9.95 12.46 -15.23
N THR A 217 8.85 12.06 -14.63
CA THR A 217 7.81 11.22 -15.26
C THR A 217 6.54 12.00 -15.62
N GLY A 218 6.53 13.33 -15.45
CA GLY A 218 5.41 14.20 -15.84
C GLY A 218 4.27 14.23 -14.82
N PHE A 219 4.63 14.14 -13.53
CA PHE A 219 3.74 14.37 -12.40
C PHE A 219 4.25 15.53 -11.55
N GLN A 220 3.32 16.27 -10.97
CA GLN A 220 3.60 17.29 -9.97
C GLN A 220 3.08 16.82 -8.62
N LEU A 221 3.92 16.81 -7.60
CA LEU A 221 3.50 16.54 -6.21
C LEU A 221 2.60 17.70 -5.74
N GLU A 222 1.34 17.39 -5.46
CA GLU A 222 0.34 18.36 -5.01
C GLU A 222 0.27 18.42 -3.49
N LYS A 223 0.35 17.23 -2.84
CA LYS A 223 0.11 17.13 -1.40
C LYS A 223 0.95 16.02 -0.79
N VAL A 224 1.48 16.30 0.40
CA VAL A 224 2.11 15.34 1.31
C VAL A 224 1.35 15.37 2.63
N VAL A 225 0.91 14.20 3.09
CA VAL A 225 0.25 14.06 4.39
C VAL A 225 1.00 13.04 5.21
N ASP A 226 1.71 13.52 6.22
CA ASP A 226 2.41 12.67 7.19
C ASP A 226 1.39 12.08 8.19
N ILE A 227 1.22 10.78 8.16
CA ILE A 227 0.34 10.02 9.04
C ILE A 227 1.12 9.06 9.95
N THR A 228 2.41 9.30 10.12
CA THR A 228 3.30 8.44 10.91
C THR A 228 2.76 8.15 12.30
N LYS A 229 2.28 9.19 12.99
CA LYS A 229 1.71 9.02 14.34
C LYS A 229 0.41 8.21 14.31
N ASN A 230 -0.40 8.42 13.29
CA ASN A 230 -1.70 7.77 13.15
C ASN A 230 -1.61 6.27 12.91
N VAL A 231 -0.49 5.77 12.37
CA VAL A 231 -0.27 4.34 12.11
C VAL A 231 0.49 3.63 13.24
N GLN A 232 1.02 4.36 14.22
CA GLN A 232 1.80 3.81 15.33
C GLN A 232 1.13 2.63 16.05
N PRO A 233 -0.20 2.63 16.32
CA PRO A 233 -0.84 1.51 17.00
C PRO A 233 -0.80 0.19 16.22
N THR A 234 -0.49 0.21 14.91
CA THR A 234 -0.33 -0.99 14.10
C THR A 234 0.85 -1.84 14.58
N TYR A 235 1.98 -1.22 14.93
CA TYR A 235 3.22 -1.94 15.28
C TYR A 235 3.03 -2.99 16.38
N PRO A 236 2.48 -2.68 17.56
CA PRO A 236 2.34 -3.67 18.62
C PRO A 236 1.39 -4.82 18.26
N VAL A 237 0.42 -4.59 17.35
CA VAL A 237 -0.51 -5.63 16.90
C VAL A 237 0.16 -6.56 15.90
N ILE A 238 0.78 -6.00 14.86
CA ILE A 238 1.48 -6.75 13.81
C ILE A 238 2.67 -7.51 14.39
N ASN A 239 3.43 -6.90 15.29
CA ASN A 239 4.61 -7.53 15.91
C ASN A 239 4.26 -8.84 16.63
N LYS A 240 3.07 -8.93 17.24
CA LYS A 240 2.60 -10.19 17.86
C LYS A 240 2.35 -11.31 16.85
N LEU A 241 2.08 -10.96 15.59
CA LEU A 241 1.77 -11.93 14.52
C LEU A 241 3.02 -12.43 13.80
N ILE A 242 3.99 -11.54 13.58
CA ILE A 242 5.13 -11.80 12.70
C ILE A 242 6.39 -12.24 13.45
N ILE A 243 6.52 -11.94 14.75
CA ILE A 243 7.70 -12.30 15.52
C ILE A 243 7.68 -13.80 15.83
N ASN A 244 8.44 -14.56 15.06
CA ASN A 244 8.64 -16.00 15.27
C ASN A 244 10.12 -16.33 15.57
N SER A 245 11.02 -15.36 15.39
CA SER A 245 12.46 -15.51 15.60
C SER A 245 13.07 -14.24 16.21
N PHE A 246 14.32 -14.35 16.68
CA PHE A 246 15.08 -13.19 17.16
C PHE A 246 15.33 -12.16 16.04
N ASN A 247 15.55 -12.61 14.81
CA ASN A 247 15.72 -11.72 13.66
C ASN A 247 14.42 -10.96 13.35
N ASP A 248 13.27 -11.63 13.40
CA ASP A 248 11.98 -10.97 13.23
C ASP A 248 11.75 -9.91 14.30
N TRP A 249 12.12 -10.22 15.55
CA TRP A 249 12.01 -9.28 16.66
C TRP A 249 12.87 -8.03 16.45
N ILE A 250 14.15 -8.18 16.03
CA ILE A 250 15.02 -7.04 15.73
C ILE A 250 14.43 -6.19 14.60
N THR A 251 13.96 -6.84 13.53
CA THR A 251 13.42 -6.15 12.36
C THR A 251 12.14 -5.39 12.71
N ALA A 252 11.19 -6.05 13.37
CA ALA A 252 9.91 -5.48 13.74
C ALA A 252 10.06 -4.33 14.74
N LYS A 253 10.87 -4.52 15.78
CA LYS A 253 11.17 -3.46 16.76
C LYS A 253 12.02 -2.34 16.17
N GLY A 254 12.94 -2.67 15.27
CA GLY A 254 13.73 -1.67 14.57
C GLY A 254 12.85 -0.72 13.76
N LEU A 255 11.90 -1.22 12.98
CA LEU A 255 10.95 -0.39 12.21
C LEU A 255 10.05 0.43 13.14
N GLU A 256 9.53 -0.15 14.22
CA GLU A 256 8.74 0.56 15.23
C GLU A 256 9.52 1.74 15.82
N TYR A 257 10.78 1.52 16.25
CA TYR A 257 11.62 2.59 16.80
C TYR A 257 12.00 3.64 15.75
N PHE A 258 12.33 3.23 14.53
CA PHE A 258 12.62 4.18 13.45
C PHE A 258 11.42 5.10 13.17
N SER A 259 10.21 4.56 13.22
CA SER A 259 8.99 5.34 13.09
C SER A 259 8.75 6.24 14.31
N LEU A 260 8.97 5.75 15.54
CA LEU A 260 8.83 6.55 16.78
C LEU A 260 9.79 7.74 16.82
N PHE A 261 11.01 7.59 16.29
CA PHE A 261 12.01 8.64 16.24
C PHE A 261 11.97 9.48 14.96
N ASP A 262 10.90 9.36 14.16
CA ASP A 262 10.72 10.11 12.91
C ASP A 262 11.83 9.88 11.87
N LEU A 263 12.50 8.71 11.93
CA LEU A 263 13.52 8.32 10.97
C LEU A 263 12.91 7.69 9.71
N ILE A 264 11.79 6.99 9.87
CA ILE A 264 10.91 6.51 8.82
C ILE A 264 9.54 7.11 9.05
N LYS A 265 9.03 7.77 8.05
CA LYS A 265 7.68 8.33 8.03
C LYS A 265 6.73 7.40 7.29
N TYR A 266 5.45 7.54 7.54
CA TYR A 266 4.39 6.92 6.77
C TYR A 266 3.57 8.05 6.14
N GLU A 267 3.66 8.18 4.81
CA GLU A 267 3.14 9.35 4.12
C GLU A 267 2.16 8.99 3.01
N ILE A 268 1.15 9.85 2.83
CA ILE A 268 0.25 9.83 1.68
C ILE A 268 0.69 10.95 0.75
N LEU A 269 1.10 10.58 -0.46
CA LEU A 269 1.60 11.47 -1.50
C LEU A 269 0.55 11.55 -2.61
N VAL A 270 0.09 12.75 -2.95
CA VAL A 270 -0.85 12.96 -4.06
C VAL A 270 -0.13 13.72 -5.17
N PHE A 271 -0.09 13.12 -6.34
CA PHE A 271 0.52 13.68 -7.54
C PHE A 271 -0.55 13.98 -8.57
N ASN A 272 -0.44 15.11 -9.28
CA ASN A 272 -1.23 15.43 -10.46
C ASN A 272 -0.46 15.04 -11.71
N ARG A 273 -1.12 14.38 -12.68
CA ARG A 273 -0.58 14.21 -14.02
C ARG A 273 -0.62 15.52 -14.79
N CYS A 274 0.55 16.01 -15.20
CA CYS A 274 0.70 17.17 -16.07
C CYS A 274 0.44 16.84 -17.54
#